data_25694817c96b1c0a3ba195dfdb16e849
#
_entry.id   25694817c96b1c0a3ba195dfdb16e849
#
_cell.length_a   1.000
_cell.length_b   1.000
_cell.length_c   1.000
_cell.angle_alpha   90.00
_cell.angle_beta   90.00
_cell.angle_gamma   90.00
#
_symmetry.space_group_name_H-M   'P 1'
#
loop_
_entity.id
_entity.type
_entity.pdbx_description
1 polymer ?
#
loop_
_entity_poly.entity_id
_entity_poly.type
_entity_poly.pdbx_seq_one_letter_code
_entity_poly.pdbx_strand_id
1 'polypeptide(L)'
;MVQRRYIKKKKPNKDFPYNPIPKHLIWQDAQSHTGWLTKDQMDKLRPAQSKTKGWIYGETQDYIKTFGTYSVDTEDGSIEFGEVLCIPKNWI
;
A
#
# COMPACT_ATOMS: atom_id res chain seq x y z
N MET A 1 13.31 16.41 -12.98
CA MET A 1 12.76 16.31 -13.24
C MET A 1 12.03 16.09 -13.17
N VAL A 2 11.82 16.22 -13.02
CA VAL A 2 11.05 16.13 -13.18
C VAL A 2 10.14 15.90 -13.10
N GLN A 3 9.81 16.15 -13.01
CA GLN A 3 8.96 16.06 -13.16
C GLN A 3 8.06 16.12 -13.18
N ARG A 4 7.68 16.47 -13.17
CA ARG A 4 6.68 16.53 -13.28
C ARG A 4 5.93 16.53 -14.00
N ARG A 5 5.78 16.69 -14.37
CA ARG A 5 5.17 16.68 -15.08
C ARG A 5 4.37 15.78 -15.22
N TYR A 6 4.15 15.33 -15.23
CA TYR A 6 3.34 14.55 -15.37
C TYR A 6 2.56 14.29 -14.47
N ILE A 7 2.17 14.90 -14.02
CA ILE A 7 1.44 14.77 -13.10
C ILE A 7 0.10 15.04 -13.42
N LYS A 8 -0.29 15.32 -14.55
CA LYS A 8 -1.55 15.51 -14.85
C LYS A 8 -2.25 14.28 -14.69
N LYS A 9 -3.40 14.30 -14.37
CA LYS A 9 -4.19 13.22 -14.22
C LYS A 9 -4.52 12.70 -15.47
N LYS A 10 -4.31 11.56 -15.76
CA LYS A 10 -4.66 11.05 -16.95
C LYS A 10 -5.14 9.70 -16.87
N LYS A 11 -5.64 9.15 -17.90
CA LYS A 11 -6.09 7.82 -17.89
C LYS A 11 -4.95 6.94 -17.72
N PRO A 12 -5.10 5.78 -17.15
CA PRO A 12 -4.02 4.86 -16.98
C PRO A 12 -3.42 4.50 -18.31
N ASN A 13 -2.14 4.42 -18.35
CA ASN A 13 -1.43 4.07 -19.52
C ASN A 13 -1.55 2.58 -19.72
N LYS A 14 -1.60 2.12 -20.97
CA LYS A 14 -1.69 0.75 -21.26
C LYS A 14 -0.52 0.01 -20.71
N ASP A 15 0.68 0.57 -20.73
CA ASP A 15 1.87 -0.08 -20.22
C ASP A 15 1.98 -0.02 -18.72
N PHE A 16 1.32 0.91 -18.10
CA PHE A 16 1.33 1.03 -16.63
C PHE A 16 -0.08 1.42 -16.23
N PRO A 17 -0.97 0.44 -16.13
CA PRO A 17 -2.39 0.73 -15.89
C PRO A 17 -2.77 0.93 -14.43
N TYR A 18 -1.82 1.14 -13.56
CA TYR A 18 -2.09 1.21 -12.14
C TYR A 18 -2.29 2.63 -11.67
N ASN A 19 -3.26 2.85 -10.81
CA ASN A 19 -3.57 4.17 -10.31
C ASN A 19 -2.89 4.42 -8.99
N PRO A 20 -2.38 5.63 -8.78
CA PRO A 20 -1.80 5.95 -7.47
C PRO A 20 -2.89 5.97 -6.41
N ILE A 21 -2.53 5.67 -5.19
CA ILE A 21 -3.43 5.79 -4.06
C ILE A 21 -3.62 7.27 -3.80
N PRO A 22 -4.85 7.78 -3.81
CA PRO A 22 -5.07 9.21 -3.51
C PRO A 22 -4.79 9.42 -2.04
N LYS A 23 -3.98 10.36 -1.70
CA LYS A 23 -3.57 10.64 -0.33
C LYS A 23 -2.98 9.39 0.29
N HIS A 24 -3.67 8.74 1.20
CA HIS A 24 -3.19 7.55 1.89
C HIS A 24 -4.28 6.53 1.99
N LEU A 25 -3.90 5.28 2.02
CA LEU A 25 -4.80 4.22 2.41
C LEU A 25 -4.55 3.98 3.89
N ILE A 26 -5.55 4.19 4.72
CA ILE A 26 -5.42 4.06 6.16
C ILE A 26 -6.03 2.76 6.61
N TRP A 27 -5.27 1.96 7.35
CA TRP A 27 -5.75 0.65 7.78
C TRP A 27 -5.17 0.32 9.14
N GLN A 28 -5.77 -0.67 9.79
CA GLN A 28 -5.33 -1.06 11.10
C GLN A 28 -4.55 -2.35 11.02
N ASP A 29 -3.43 -2.37 11.67
CA ASP A 29 -2.53 -3.52 11.64
C ASP A 29 -2.42 -4.07 13.05
N ALA A 30 -2.10 -5.35 13.13
CA ALA A 30 -1.85 -5.97 14.42
C ALA A 30 -0.65 -5.29 15.06
N GLN A 31 -0.67 -5.21 16.37
CA GLN A 31 0.46 -4.69 17.11
C GLN A 31 0.95 -5.78 18.03
N SER A 32 2.24 -6.03 18.03
CA SER A 32 2.81 -7.08 18.86
C SER A 32 3.77 -6.48 19.86
N HIS A 33 4.00 -7.22 20.93
CA HIS A 33 4.91 -6.79 21.98
C HIS A 33 5.53 -8.04 22.60
N THR A 34 6.84 -8.10 22.63
CA THR A 34 7.50 -9.31 23.08
C THR A 34 7.89 -9.29 24.55
N GLY A 35 7.84 -8.16 25.22
CA GLY A 35 8.20 -8.08 26.63
C GLY A 35 6.99 -8.36 27.52
N TRP A 36 7.16 -8.09 28.81
CA TRP A 36 6.09 -8.28 29.77
C TRP A 36 5.28 -7.01 29.88
N LEU A 37 3.96 -7.15 29.97
CA LEU A 37 3.07 -6.02 30.13
C LEU A 37 2.24 -6.20 31.38
N THR A 38 1.97 -5.11 32.08
CA THR A 38 1.05 -5.13 33.19
C THR A 38 -0.37 -5.22 32.69
N LYS A 39 -1.30 -5.50 33.57
CA LYS A 39 -2.70 -5.55 33.18
C LYS A 39 -3.15 -4.21 32.62
N ASP A 40 -2.74 -3.12 33.25
CA ASP A 40 -3.11 -1.80 32.80
C ASP A 40 -2.58 -1.51 31.38
N GLN A 41 -1.37 -1.92 31.10
CA GLN A 41 -0.79 -1.75 29.78
C GLN A 41 -1.52 -2.61 28.74
N MET A 42 -1.88 -3.83 29.11
CA MET A 42 -2.65 -4.68 28.22
C MET A 42 -4.00 -4.06 27.89
N ASP A 43 -4.66 -3.49 28.89
CA ASP A 43 -5.96 -2.90 28.68
C ASP A 43 -5.91 -1.72 27.72
N LYS A 44 -4.76 -1.08 27.62
CA LYS A 44 -4.60 0.08 26.75
C LYS A 44 -4.05 -0.24 25.38
N LEU A 45 -3.72 -1.48 25.16
CA LEU A 45 -3.12 -1.86 23.87
C LEU A 45 -4.15 -1.72 22.74
N ARG A 46 -3.74 -1.17 21.64
CA ARG A 46 -4.62 -0.96 20.48
C ARG A 46 -3.88 -1.37 19.22
N PRO A 47 -4.59 -1.72 18.18
CA PRO A 47 -3.94 -1.99 16.90
C PRO A 47 -3.22 -0.74 16.39
N ALA A 48 -2.18 -0.94 15.64
CA ALA A 48 -1.45 0.17 15.05
C ALA A 48 -2.22 0.69 13.85
N GLN A 49 -2.20 1.98 13.63
CA GLN A 49 -2.78 2.55 12.45
C GLN A 49 -1.67 2.74 11.43
N SER A 50 -1.86 2.22 10.24
CA SER A 50 -0.87 2.32 9.18
C SER A 50 -1.42 3.16 8.04
N LYS A 51 -0.53 3.86 7.37
CA LYS A 51 -0.89 4.69 6.23
C LYS A 51 -0.02 4.27 5.08
N THR A 52 -0.63 3.91 3.97
CA THR A 52 0.08 3.40 2.82
C THR A 52 -0.07 4.34 1.65
N LYS A 53 1.02 4.57 0.96
CA LYS A 53 1.03 5.32 -0.27
C LYS A 53 1.56 4.38 -1.35
N GLY A 54 1.51 4.81 -2.57
CA GLY A 54 1.96 4.02 -3.70
C GLY A 54 0.84 3.85 -4.69
N TRP A 55 0.73 2.67 -5.26
CA TRP A 55 -0.24 2.40 -6.31
C TRP A 55 -1.11 1.22 -5.95
N ILE A 56 -2.31 1.20 -6.52
CA ILE A 56 -3.22 0.09 -6.35
C ILE A 56 -2.98 -0.87 -7.51
N TYR A 57 -2.61 -2.10 -7.17
CA TYR A 57 -2.46 -3.14 -8.18
C TYR A 57 -3.83 -3.66 -8.59
N GLY A 58 -4.69 -3.89 -7.63
CA GLY A 58 -6.02 -4.39 -7.88
C GLY A 58 -6.73 -4.68 -6.58
N GLU A 59 -8.00 -5.01 -6.65
CA GLU A 59 -8.76 -5.33 -5.46
C GLU A 59 -9.84 -6.32 -5.76
N THR A 60 -10.22 -7.07 -4.76
CA THR A 60 -11.36 -7.95 -4.81
C THR A 60 -12.37 -7.45 -3.80
N GLN A 61 -13.42 -8.21 -3.59
CA GLN A 61 -14.39 -7.88 -2.59
C GLN A 61 -13.76 -7.92 -1.20
N ASP A 62 -12.74 -8.74 -1.01
CA ASP A 62 -12.18 -9.02 0.30
C ASP A 62 -10.88 -8.30 0.62
N TYR A 63 -10.10 -7.95 -0.35
CA TYR A 63 -8.81 -7.33 -0.07
C TYR A 63 -8.36 -6.40 -1.19
N ILE A 64 -7.36 -5.60 -0.91
CA ILE A 64 -6.78 -4.69 -1.88
C ILE A 64 -5.27 -4.94 -1.89
N LYS A 65 -4.68 -4.98 -3.07
CA LYS A 65 -3.25 -5.17 -3.24
C LYS A 65 -2.62 -3.87 -3.68
N THR A 66 -1.52 -3.51 -3.04
CA THR A 66 -0.82 -2.26 -3.36
C THR A 66 0.66 -2.55 -3.52
N PHE A 67 1.37 -1.62 -4.11
CA PHE A 67 2.83 -1.69 -4.19
C PHE A 67 3.39 -0.28 -4.07
N GLY A 68 4.59 -0.17 -3.53
CA GLY A 68 5.22 1.12 -3.28
C GLY A 68 6.38 1.42 -4.22
N THR A 69 6.86 0.41 -4.93
CA THR A 69 7.93 0.61 -5.88
C THR A 69 7.80 -0.42 -7.00
N TYR A 70 8.41 -0.16 -8.11
CA TYR A 70 8.38 -1.11 -9.22
C TYR A 70 9.60 -0.90 -10.11
N SER A 71 9.92 -1.90 -10.88
CA SER A 71 10.96 -1.76 -11.88
C SER A 71 10.47 -2.32 -13.19
N VAL A 72 10.98 -1.79 -14.26
CA VAL A 72 10.59 -2.20 -15.60
C VAL A 72 11.82 -2.79 -16.29
N ASP A 73 11.67 -4.00 -16.79
CA ASP A 73 12.74 -4.62 -17.54
C ASP A 73 12.90 -3.87 -18.85
N THR A 74 14.11 -3.46 -19.17
CA THR A 74 14.32 -2.65 -20.35
C THR A 74 14.27 -3.45 -21.65
N GLU A 75 14.37 -4.76 -21.55
CA GLU A 75 14.32 -5.57 -22.75
C GLU A 75 12.93 -5.99 -23.14
N ASP A 76 12.14 -6.48 -22.22
CA ASP A 76 10.82 -6.98 -22.56
C ASP A 76 9.68 -6.15 -22.00
N GLY A 77 9.98 -5.12 -21.24
CA GLY A 77 8.94 -4.25 -20.69
C GLY A 77 8.17 -4.83 -19.52
N SER A 78 8.57 -5.99 -19.00
CA SER A 78 7.86 -6.57 -17.88
C SER A 78 8.09 -5.76 -16.63
N ILE A 79 7.13 -5.81 -15.71
CA ILE A 79 7.19 -5.03 -14.48
C ILE A 79 7.26 -5.96 -13.30
N GLU A 80 8.15 -5.65 -12.38
CA GLU A 80 8.21 -6.34 -11.10
C GLU A 80 7.84 -5.34 -10.02
N PHE A 81 7.15 -5.81 -9.01
CA PHE A 81 6.58 -4.95 -7.98
C PHE A 81 7.29 -5.16 -6.66
N GLY A 82 7.54 -4.07 -5.94
CA GLY A 82 8.18 -4.13 -4.64
C GLY A 82 7.35 -3.41 -3.59
N GLU A 83 7.67 -3.68 -2.35
CA GLU A 83 6.93 -3.12 -1.22
C GLU A 83 5.46 -3.43 -1.38
N VAL A 84 5.17 -4.70 -1.55
CA VAL A 84 3.81 -5.15 -1.85
C VAL A 84 3.05 -5.42 -0.56
N LEU A 85 1.79 -4.99 -0.53
CA LEU A 85 0.89 -5.30 0.57
C LEU A 85 -0.39 -5.85 0.01
N CYS A 86 -0.95 -6.79 0.74
CA CYS A 86 -2.29 -7.29 0.46
C CYS A 86 -3.09 -7.10 1.74
N ILE A 87 -4.00 -6.16 1.74
CA ILE A 87 -4.67 -5.71 2.95
C ILE A 87 -6.12 -6.14 2.94
N PRO A 88 -6.58 -6.87 3.96
CA PRO A 88 -8.00 -7.22 4.05
C PRO A 88 -8.83 -5.95 4.15
N LYS A 89 -9.92 -5.91 3.42
CA LYS A 89 -10.73 -4.70 3.40
C LYS A 89 -11.38 -4.39 4.73
N ASN A 90 -11.63 -5.40 5.54
CA ASN A 90 -12.21 -5.11 6.85
C ASN A 90 -11.19 -4.56 7.85
N TRP A 91 -9.94 -4.40 7.44
CA TRP A 91 -8.95 -3.73 8.27
C TRP A 91 -8.86 -2.24 7.93
N ILE A 92 -9.54 -1.83 6.88
CA ILE A 92 -9.46 -0.44 6.43
C ILE A 92 -10.53 0.44 7.11
#